data_15a5ece637e9dfbd5da2deb19f567ce1
#
_entry.id   15a5ece637e9dfbd5da2deb19f567ce1
#
_cell.length_a   1.000
_cell.length_b   1.000
_cell.length_c   1.000
_cell.angle_alpha   90.00
_cell.angle_beta   90.00
_cell.angle_gamma   90.00
#
_symmetry.space_group_name_H-M   'P 1'
#
loop_
_entity.id
_entity.type
_entity.pdbx_description
1 polymer ?
#
loop_
_entity_poly.entity_id
_entity_poly.type
_entity_poly.pdbx_seq_one_letter_code
_entity_poly.pdbx_strand_id
1 'polypeptide(L)'
;MIFRIRHLILLCFFLFFLGFLILPLDNEWVQSPYGQSIYPNIAAVNHFLWSKVPFSIGDLGYAIGILLIFIRLKRFKFKRHIGLVLTTVFVIISLFYVCWGMHYFKTPLRVSRKLPATISVEHLKETTQHYAHALTALHQQISSDPATAIVTPLETDALLALATSTMEHSSLRPSKIHGKAKATLFPNLLSYMGFGGYLNPFTHEAQVNTLQPKLRVLTTACHEIAHQWGIAAEDEANYISIKATTASEVAVVRYAGHLLAFQHLINSLYRADAQQAKAVLDKLPEGILENIREVRAFWEKYQNPFEVVFERSYDQYLKANQQQAGIKSYSLVVDLLVDDYINR
;
A
#
# COMPACT_ATOMS: atom_id res chain seq x y z
N MET A 1 -5.88 -41.88 -15.86
CA MET A 1 -6.77 -41.13 -14.99
C MET A 1 -6.19 -39.72 -14.62
N ILE A 2 -4.99 -39.64 -14.09
CA ILE A 2 -4.29 -38.38 -13.72
C ILE A 2 -4.18 -37.37 -14.87
N PHE A 3 -3.87 -37.83 -16.10
CA PHE A 3 -3.74 -37.00 -17.28
C PHE A 3 -5.09 -36.32 -17.68
N ARG A 4 -6.21 -37.02 -17.56
CA ARG A 4 -7.57 -36.49 -17.82
C ARG A 4 -8.01 -35.47 -16.76
N ILE A 5 -7.72 -35.71 -15.47
CA ILE A 5 -8.02 -34.78 -14.38
C ILE A 5 -7.26 -33.46 -14.55
N ARG A 6 -5.98 -33.54 -14.95
CA ARG A 6 -5.15 -32.36 -15.21
C ARG A 6 -5.71 -31.48 -16.34
N HIS A 7 -6.19 -32.10 -17.44
CA HIS A 7 -6.80 -31.35 -18.55
C HIS A 7 -8.17 -30.77 -18.18
N LEU A 8 -8.94 -31.46 -17.33
CA LEU A 8 -10.21 -30.96 -16.83
C LEU A 8 -10.01 -29.73 -15.93
N ILE A 9 -9.04 -29.78 -15.01
CA ILE A 9 -8.67 -28.63 -14.14
C ILE A 9 -8.23 -27.46 -15.03
N LEU A 10 -7.41 -27.67 -16.03
CA LEU A 10 -6.98 -26.65 -16.98
C LEU A 10 -8.13 -26.05 -17.76
N LEU A 11 -9.06 -26.88 -18.22
CA LEU A 11 -10.25 -26.42 -18.91
C LEU A 11 -11.16 -25.59 -18.00
N CYS A 12 -11.36 -26.01 -16.75
CA CYS A 12 -12.15 -25.26 -15.78
C CYS A 12 -11.52 -23.90 -15.48
N PHE A 13 -10.21 -23.83 -15.27
CA PHE A 13 -9.50 -22.56 -15.08
C PHE A 13 -9.53 -21.70 -16.35
N PHE A 14 -9.38 -22.29 -17.52
CA PHE A 14 -9.47 -21.57 -18.81
C PHE A 14 -10.87 -21.00 -19.03
N LEU A 15 -11.93 -21.77 -18.78
CA LEU A 15 -13.31 -21.31 -18.88
C LEU A 15 -13.63 -20.23 -17.84
N PHE A 16 -13.11 -20.37 -16.63
CA PHE A 16 -13.22 -19.35 -15.58
C PHE A 16 -12.54 -18.04 -16.01
N PHE A 17 -11.31 -18.11 -16.54
CA PHE A 17 -10.59 -16.92 -17.01
C PHE A 17 -11.21 -16.32 -18.29
N LEU A 18 -11.70 -17.15 -19.20
CA LEU A 18 -12.44 -16.70 -20.39
C LEU A 18 -13.75 -16.02 -19.97
N GLY A 19 -14.47 -16.57 -19.00
CA GLY A 19 -15.63 -15.93 -18.38
C GLY A 19 -15.25 -14.59 -17.75
N PHE A 20 -14.12 -14.54 -17.06
CA PHE A 20 -13.58 -13.31 -16.46
C PHE A 20 -13.21 -12.24 -17.51
N LEU A 21 -12.68 -12.63 -18.69
CA LEU A 21 -12.36 -11.71 -19.78
C LEU A 21 -13.58 -11.25 -20.57
N ILE A 22 -14.65 -12.08 -20.63
CA ILE A 22 -15.85 -11.85 -21.45
C ILE A 22 -16.96 -11.20 -20.63
N LEU A 23 -17.08 -11.51 -19.33
CA LEU A 23 -18.01 -10.83 -18.46
C LEU A 23 -17.52 -9.38 -18.30
N PRO A 24 -18.35 -8.38 -18.66
CA PRO A 24 -18.09 -7.03 -18.20
C PRO A 24 -18.11 -7.11 -16.67
N LEU A 25 -16.92 -7.09 -16.05
CA LEU A 25 -16.81 -6.90 -14.63
C LEU A 25 -17.32 -5.51 -14.35
N ASP A 26 -18.62 -5.39 -14.17
CA ASP A 26 -19.16 -4.13 -13.71
C ASP A 26 -18.66 -3.91 -12.27
N ASN A 27 -18.44 -2.66 -11.95
CA ASN A 27 -17.94 -2.25 -10.67
C ASN A 27 -18.86 -2.71 -9.52
N GLU A 28 -20.15 -2.91 -9.79
CA GLU A 28 -21.15 -3.32 -8.79
C GLU A 28 -20.92 -4.76 -8.34
N TRP A 29 -20.59 -5.68 -9.27
CA TRP A 29 -20.31 -7.06 -8.91
C TRP A 29 -19.06 -7.17 -8.04
N VAL A 30 -18.01 -6.39 -8.35
CA VAL A 30 -16.78 -6.39 -7.56
C VAL A 30 -16.97 -5.73 -6.20
N GLN A 31 -17.77 -4.66 -6.12
CA GLN A 31 -18.05 -3.98 -4.86
C GLN A 31 -18.95 -4.80 -3.94
N SER A 32 -19.96 -5.47 -4.44
CA SER A 32 -20.94 -6.14 -3.59
C SER A 32 -20.73 -7.66 -3.51
N PRO A 33 -20.97 -8.51 -4.54
CA PRO A 33 -20.81 -9.95 -4.36
C PRO A 33 -19.38 -10.37 -3.97
N TYR A 34 -18.37 -9.84 -4.67
CA TYR A 34 -17.00 -10.19 -4.37
C TYR A 34 -16.50 -9.49 -3.09
N GLY A 35 -16.57 -8.17 -3.03
CA GLY A 35 -15.96 -7.38 -1.97
C GLY A 35 -16.63 -7.52 -0.61
N GLN A 36 -17.95 -7.78 -0.55
CA GLN A 36 -18.70 -7.88 0.71
C GLN A 36 -18.97 -9.31 1.16
N SER A 37 -18.88 -10.30 0.24
CA SER A 37 -19.23 -11.69 0.55
C SER A 37 -18.07 -12.66 0.32
N ILE A 38 -17.45 -12.67 -0.85
CA ILE A 38 -16.41 -13.67 -1.18
C ILE A 38 -15.08 -13.30 -0.52
N TYR A 39 -14.60 -12.09 -0.74
CA TYR A 39 -13.30 -11.64 -0.25
C TYR A 39 -13.16 -11.66 1.28
N PRO A 40 -14.15 -11.23 2.09
CA PRO A 40 -14.04 -11.31 3.55
C PRO A 40 -13.82 -12.73 4.07
N ASN A 41 -14.38 -13.76 3.41
CA ASN A 41 -14.13 -15.16 3.77
C ASN A 41 -12.70 -15.59 3.42
N ILE A 42 -12.19 -15.16 2.24
CA ILE A 42 -10.78 -15.40 1.84
C ILE A 42 -9.85 -14.74 2.86
N ALA A 43 -10.10 -13.48 3.21
CA ALA A 43 -9.33 -12.72 4.19
C ALA A 43 -9.37 -13.39 5.58
N ALA A 44 -10.55 -13.83 6.04
CA ALA A 44 -10.71 -14.50 7.33
C ALA A 44 -9.94 -15.83 7.40
N VAL A 45 -9.99 -16.65 6.34
CA VAL A 45 -9.22 -17.91 6.27
C VAL A 45 -7.72 -17.62 6.33
N ASN A 46 -7.22 -16.67 5.53
CA ASN A 46 -5.81 -16.30 5.55
C ASN A 46 -5.39 -15.73 6.92
N HIS A 47 -6.22 -14.86 7.51
CA HIS A 47 -5.96 -14.34 8.84
C HIS A 47 -5.88 -15.46 9.89
N PHE A 48 -6.82 -16.40 9.87
CA PHE A 48 -6.81 -17.56 10.76
C PHE A 48 -5.53 -18.41 10.61
N LEU A 49 -5.11 -18.67 9.38
CA LEU A 49 -3.94 -19.50 9.08
C LEU A 49 -2.62 -18.81 9.46
N TRP A 50 -2.48 -17.52 9.13
CA TRP A 50 -1.16 -16.86 9.12
C TRP A 50 -0.97 -15.80 10.19
N SER A 51 -2.03 -15.24 10.81
CA SER A 51 -1.89 -14.13 11.76
C SER A 51 -1.07 -14.48 13.01
N LYS A 52 -1.06 -15.75 13.43
CA LYS A 52 -0.31 -16.22 14.60
C LYS A 52 1.15 -16.56 14.28
N VAL A 53 1.52 -16.71 13.02
CA VAL A 53 2.89 -16.97 12.62
C VAL A 53 3.69 -15.67 12.75
N PRO A 54 4.83 -15.65 13.47
CA PRO A 54 5.56 -14.41 13.78
C PRO A 54 6.35 -13.85 12.61
N PHE A 55 6.51 -14.60 11.53
CA PHE A 55 7.25 -14.20 10.33
C PHE A 55 6.37 -14.31 9.07
N SER A 56 6.88 -13.78 7.95
CA SER A 56 6.20 -13.81 6.67
C SER A 56 6.22 -15.18 6.02
N ILE A 57 5.07 -15.81 5.89
CA ILE A 57 4.89 -17.05 5.10
C ILE A 57 4.95 -16.73 3.60
N GLY A 58 4.44 -15.58 3.19
CA GLY A 58 4.48 -15.14 1.80
C GLY A 58 5.90 -14.96 1.27
N ASP A 59 6.76 -14.29 2.05
CA ASP A 59 8.19 -14.14 1.70
C ASP A 59 8.90 -15.50 1.60
N LEU A 60 8.64 -16.37 2.57
CA LEU A 60 9.21 -17.72 2.56
C LEU A 60 8.73 -18.51 1.34
N GLY A 61 7.45 -18.38 0.97
CA GLY A 61 6.88 -19.00 -0.23
C GLY A 61 7.55 -18.50 -1.51
N TYR A 62 7.79 -17.20 -1.63
CA TYR A 62 8.54 -16.63 -2.77
C TYR A 62 9.98 -17.11 -2.81
N ALA A 63 10.69 -17.14 -1.68
CA ALA A 63 12.07 -17.64 -1.62
C ALA A 63 12.17 -19.11 -2.04
N ILE A 64 11.27 -19.96 -1.53
CA ILE A 64 11.20 -21.38 -1.93
C ILE A 64 10.86 -21.52 -3.40
N GLY A 65 9.88 -20.75 -3.90
CA GLY A 65 9.49 -20.76 -5.31
C GLY A 65 10.66 -20.42 -6.24
N ILE A 66 11.39 -19.36 -5.93
CA ILE A 66 12.58 -18.94 -6.68
C ILE A 66 13.66 -20.04 -6.63
N LEU A 67 13.94 -20.59 -5.46
CA LEU A 67 14.91 -21.68 -5.29
C LEU A 67 14.55 -22.91 -6.14
N LEU A 68 13.29 -23.31 -6.14
CA LEU A 68 12.80 -24.44 -6.94
C LEU A 68 12.92 -24.17 -8.45
N ILE A 69 12.70 -22.94 -8.90
CA ILE A 69 12.92 -22.52 -10.28
C ILE A 69 14.40 -22.69 -10.63
N PHE A 70 15.33 -22.18 -9.81
CA PHE A 70 16.77 -22.29 -10.03
C PHE A 70 17.25 -23.74 -10.09
N ILE A 71 16.77 -24.60 -9.18
CA ILE A 71 17.12 -26.04 -9.19
C ILE A 71 16.66 -26.73 -10.47
N ARG A 72 15.48 -26.33 -10.99
CA ARG A 72 14.90 -26.96 -12.18
C ARG A 72 15.41 -26.38 -13.49
N LEU A 73 15.95 -25.16 -13.51
CA LEU A 73 16.49 -24.52 -14.72
C LEU A 73 17.53 -25.37 -15.42
N LYS A 74 18.42 -26.03 -14.68
CA LYS A 74 19.46 -26.93 -15.28
C LYS A 74 18.89 -28.12 -16.07
N ARG A 75 17.65 -28.53 -15.79
CA ARG A 75 16.95 -29.64 -16.44
C ARG A 75 15.82 -29.18 -17.37
N PHE A 76 15.70 -27.84 -17.56
CA PHE A 76 14.60 -27.26 -18.31
C PHE A 76 14.80 -27.43 -19.82
N LYS A 77 13.86 -28.12 -20.49
CA LYS A 77 13.80 -28.24 -21.95
C LYS A 77 12.56 -27.46 -22.42
N PHE A 78 12.75 -26.29 -23.01
CA PHE A 78 11.67 -25.35 -23.36
C PHE A 78 10.50 -26.03 -24.10
N LYS A 79 10.78 -26.70 -25.23
CA LYS A 79 9.73 -27.38 -26.02
C LYS A 79 8.92 -28.42 -25.24
N ARG A 80 9.55 -29.10 -24.27
CA ARG A 80 8.88 -30.12 -23.45
C ARG A 80 8.07 -29.52 -22.30
N HIS A 81 8.50 -28.37 -21.75
CA HIS A 81 7.93 -27.81 -20.51
C HIS A 81 7.07 -26.58 -20.76
N ILE A 82 6.97 -26.06 -21.99
CA ILE A 82 6.22 -24.83 -22.28
C ILE A 82 4.75 -24.93 -21.83
N GLY A 83 4.08 -26.05 -22.09
CA GLY A 83 2.72 -26.25 -21.63
C GLY A 83 2.57 -26.21 -20.10
N LEU A 84 3.56 -26.74 -19.35
CA LEU A 84 3.57 -26.66 -17.89
C LEU A 84 3.78 -25.21 -17.42
N VAL A 85 4.69 -24.48 -18.06
CA VAL A 85 4.95 -23.06 -17.73
C VAL A 85 3.70 -22.23 -17.96
N LEU A 86 3.09 -22.33 -19.14
CA LEU A 86 1.86 -21.57 -19.46
C LEU A 86 0.73 -21.91 -18.49
N THR A 87 0.57 -23.20 -18.14
CA THR A 87 -0.40 -23.63 -17.13
C THR A 87 -0.12 -23.00 -15.75
N THR A 88 1.14 -23.04 -15.32
CA THR A 88 1.52 -22.52 -14.01
C THR A 88 1.28 -21.00 -13.95
N VAL A 89 1.71 -20.27 -14.98
CA VAL A 89 1.46 -18.82 -15.08
C VAL A 89 -0.04 -18.52 -15.05
N PHE A 90 -0.83 -19.26 -15.83
CA PHE A 90 -2.27 -19.10 -15.87
C PHE A 90 -2.93 -19.34 -14.49
N VAL A 91 -2.54 -20.40 -13.78
CA VAL A 91 -3.04 -20.71 -12.44
C VAL A 91 -2.65 -19.60 -11.45
N ILE A 92 -1.41 -19.11 -11.49
CA ILE A 92 -0.95 -18.03 -10.62
C ILE A 92 -1.77 -16.76 -10.86
N ILE A 93 -1.99 -16.35 -12.12
CA ILE A 93 -2.79 -15.17 -12.46
C ILE A 93 -4.24 -15.35 -12.00
N SER A 94 -4.85 -16.52 -12.22
CA SER A 94 -6.20 -16.80 -11.78
C SER A 94 -6.34 -16.73 -10.27
N LEU A 95 -5.41 -17.34 -9.53
CA LEU A 95 -5.37 -17.25 -8.06
C LEU A 95 -5.17 -15.82 -7.57
N PHE A 96 -4.28 -15.05 -8.22
CA PHE A 96 -4.09 -13.64 -7.89
C PHE A 96 -5.41 -12.87 -7.96
N TYR A 97 -6.14 -12.98 -9.07
CA TYR A 97 -7.42 -12.28 -9.19
C TYR A 97 -8.47 -12.77 -8.20
N VAL A 98 -8.61 -14.09 -8.02
CA VAL A 98 -9.57 -14.65 -7.05
C VAL A 98 -9.26 -14.23 -5.62
N CYS A 99 -7.98 -14.26 -5.24
CA CYS A 99 -7.58 -13.96 -3.86
C CYS A 99 -7.61 -12.47 -3.54
N TRP A 100 -7.29 -11.60 -4.52
CA TRP A 100 -7.17 -10.18 -4.25
C TRP A 100 -7.32 -9.25 -5.47
N GLY A 101 -6.78 -9.59 -6.63
CA GLY A 101 -6.68 -8.71 -7.80
C GLY A 101 -8.00 -8.16 -8.34
N MET A 102 -9.13 -8.80 -8.00
CA MET A 102 -10.47 -8.28 -8.34
C MET A 102 -10.73 -6.87 -7.79
N HIS A 103 -10.07 -6.49 -6.70
CA HIS A 103 -10.24 -5.16 -6.11
C HIS A 103 -9.80 -4.02 -7.01
N TYR A 104 -8.96 -4.27 -8.02
CA TYR A 104 -8.57 -3.28 -9.01
C TYR A 104 -9.73 -2.80 -9.90
N PHE A 105 -10.83 -3.57 -9.96
CA PHE A 105 -12.02 -3.22 -10.73
C PHE A 105 -13.08 -2.48 -9.90
N LYS A 106 -12.79 -2.12 -8.64
CA LYS A 106 -13.67 -1.25 -7.84
C LYS A 106 -13.72 0.16 -8.43
N THR A 107 -14.86 0.82 -8.27
CA THR A 107 -14.97 2.25 -8.60
C THR A 107 -14.03 3.05 -7.68
N PRO A 108 -13.10 3.82 -8.22
CA PRO A 108 -12.22 4.65 -7.41
C PRO A 108 -13.00 5.63 -6.53
N LEU A 109 -12.51 5.85 -5.31
CA LEU A 109 -13.12 6.76 -4.33
C LEU A 109 -13.28 8.19 -4.90
N ARG A 110 -12.30 8.62 -5.69
CA ARG A 110 -12.32 9.89 -6.41
C ARG A 110 -13.54 10.01 -7.34
N VAL A 111 -13.89 8.95 -8.07
CA VAL A 111 -15.03 8.89 -8.98
C VAL A 111 -16.35 8.85 -8.19
N SER A 112 -16.42 8.04 -7.14
CA SER A 112 -17.62 7.91 -6.30
C SER A 112 -17.95 9.22 -5.56
N ARG A 113 -16.94 10.00 -5.17
CA ARG A 113 -17.08 11.33 -4.56
C ARG A 113 -17.28 12.45 -5.59
N LYS A 114 -17.19 12.15 -6.90
CA LYS A 114 -17.30 13.13 -7.99
C LYS A 114 -16.31 14.30 -7.86
N LEU A 115 -15.06 13.98 -7.49
CA LEU A 115 -14.02 15.01 -7.32
C LEU A 115 -13.75 15.74 -8.64
N PRO A 116 -13.42 17.04 -8.60
CA PRO A 116 -13.06 17.81 -9.78
C PRO A 116 -11.79 17.23 -10.44
N ALA A 117 -11.65 17.46 -11.74
CA ALA A 117 -10.48 17.00 -12.51
C ALA A 117 -9.18 17.67 -12.04
N THR A 118 -9.28 18.88 -11.51
CA THR A 118 -8.13 19.68 -11.00
C THR A 118 -8.51 20.36 -9.70
N ILE A 119 -7.56 20.38 -8.76
CA ILE A 119 -7.68 21.12 -7.51
C ILE A 119 -7.14 22.55 -7.72
N SER A 120 -7.77 23.55 -7.11
CA SER A 120 -7.23 24.91 -7.14
C SER A 120 -5.97 25.01 -6.28
N VAL A 121 -5.00 25.81 -6.73
CA VAL A 121 -3.75 26.04 -5.98
C VAL A 121 -4.05 26.67 -4.62
N GLU A 122 -5.10 27.49 -4.51
CA GLU A 122 -5.50 28.12 -3.26
C GLU A 122 -6.01 27.09 -2.25
N HIS A 123 -6.91 26.19 -2.62
CA HIS A 123 -7.38 25.09 -1.76
C HIS A 123 -6.23 24.15 -1.35
N LEU A 124 -5.32 23.86 -2.28
CA LEU A 124 -4.13 23.06 -1.98
C LEU A 124 -3.24 23.74 -0.92
N LYS A 125 -3.01 25.05 -1.05
CA LYS A 125 -2.24 25.84 -0.10
C LYS A 125 -2.91 25.87 1.28
N GLU A 126 -4.21 26.19 1.34
CA GLU A 126 -4.96 26.23 2.59
C GLU A 126 -4.94 24.89 3.32
N THR A 127 -5.16 23.79 2.59
CA THR A 127 -5.06 22.42 3.12
C THR A 127 -3.65 22.14 3.64
N THR A 128 -2.62 22.51 2.86
CA THR A 128 -1.21 22.32 3.27
C THR A 128 -0.90 23.09 4.56
N GLN A 129 -1.37 24.34 4.67
CA GLN A 129 -1.21 25.15 5.88
C GLN A 129 -1.95 24.56 7.08
N HIS A 130 -3.16 24.03 6.87
CA HIS A 130 -3.93 23.36 7.93
C HIS A 130 -3.13 22.17 8.49
N TYR A 131 -2.59 21.30 7.63
CA TYR A 131 -1.79 20.16 8.08
C TYR A 131 -0.46 20.60 8.70
N ALA A 132 0.16 21.68 8.23
CA ALA A 132 1.36 22.25 8.83
C ALA A 132 1.09 22.75 10.27
N HIS A 133 -0.02 23.44 10.51
CA HIS A 133 -0.43 23.91 11.84
C HIS A 133 -0.71 22.75 12.78
N ALA A 134 -1.48 21.75 12.35
CA ALA A 134 -1.76 20.56 13.14
C ALA A 134 -0.48 19.79 13.49
N LEU A 135 0.42 19.63 12.53
CA LEU A 135 1.72 18.97 12.73
C LEU A 135 2.60 19.74 13.73
N THR A 136 2.64 21.07 13.65
CA THR A 136 3.38 21.92 14.59
C THR A 136 2.82 21.80 16.01
N ALA A 137 1.50 21.82 16.17
CA ALA A 137 0.87 21.65 17.47
C ALA A 137 1.15 20.27 18.08
N LEU A 138 1.11 19.21 17.27
CA LEU A 138 1.45 17.86 17.72
C LEU A 138 2.94 17.73 18.07
N HIS A 139 3.83 18.37 17.30
CA HIS A 139 5.24 18.42 17.62
C HIS A 139 5.46 19.02 19.01
N GLN A 140 4.86 20.19 19.29
CA GLN A 140 4.94 20.87 20.59
C GLN A 140 4.33 20.05 21.74
N GLN A 141 3.31 19.24 21.46
CA GLN A 141 2.72 18.34 22.45
C GLN A 141 3.68 17.19 22.84
N ILE A 142 4.50 16.71 21.90
CA ILE A 142 5.39 15.56 22.09
C ILE A 142 6.78 15.99 22.54
N SER A 143 7.30 17.11 22.01
CA SER A 143 8.63 17.63 22.33
C SER A 143 8.53 19.09 22.78
N SER A 144 9.22 19.42 23.88
CA SER A 144 9.37 20.81 24.34
C SER A 144 10.39 21.61 23.53
N ASP A 145 11.28 20.96 22.79
CA ASP A 145 12.30 21.58 21.95
C ASP A 145 11.89 21.56 20.49
N PRO A 146 11.63 22.72 19.84
CA PRO A 146 11.23 22.80 18.45
C PRO A 146 12.31 22.34 17.47
N ALA A 147 13.57 22.24 17.89
CA ALA A 147 14.66 21.78 17.05
C ALA A 147 14.83 20.26 17.04
N THR A 148 14.26 19.56 18.03
CA THR A 148 14.43 18.11 18.18
C THR A 148 13.40 17.35 17.34
N ALA A 149 13.89 16.45 16.46
CA ALA A 149 13.05 15.55 15.70
C ALA A 149 12.23 14.60 16.60
N ILE A 150 10.98 14.33 16.24
CA ILE A 150 10.18 13.35 16.95
C ILE A 150 10.70 11.95 16.65
N VAL A 151 11.01 11.21 17.71
CA VAL A 151 11.40 9.81 17.63
C VAL A 151 10.48 8.97 18.54
N THR A 152 10.31 7.70 18.20
CA THR A 152 9.61 6.76 19.08
C THR A 152 10.59 5.73 19.64
N PRO A 153 10.55 5.46 20.95
CA PRO A 153 11.41 4.43 21.57
C PRO A 153 10.94 3.01 21.27
N LEU A 154 9.77 2.85 20.64
CA LEU A 154 9.19 1.54 20.38
C LEU A 154 10.06 0.73 19.42
N GLU A 155 10.23 -0.55 19.75
CA GLU A 155 10.86 -1.52 18.87
C GLU A 155 9.90 -1.95 17.75
N THR A 156 10.46 -2.58 16.73
CA THR A 156 9.73 -2.94 15.49
C THR A 156 8.41 -3.66 15.74
N ASP A 157 8.41 -4.70 16.58
CA ASP A 157 7.20 -5.48 16.85
C ASP A 157 6.12 -4.65 17.53
N ALA A 158 6.52 -3.77 18.45
CA ALA A 158 5.61 -2.84 19.13
C ALA A 158 5.04 -1.79 18.16
N LEU A 159 5.85 -1.30 17.19
CA LEU A 159 5.39 -0.40 16.14
C LEU A 159 4.35 -1.07 15.23
N LEU A 160 4.60 -2.29 14.79
CA LEU A 160 3.67 -3.05 13.94
C LEU A 160 2.38 -3.41 14.70
N ALA A 161 2.48 -3.72 15.99
CA ALA A 161 1.33 -3.95 16.86
C ALA A 161 0.51 -2.65 17.05
N LEU A 162 1.18 -1.51 17.25
CA LEU A 162 0.51 -0.20 17.39
C LEU A 162 -0.21 0.20 16.09
N ALA A 163 0.42 0.04 14.93
CA ALA A 163 -0.20 0.28 13.63
C ALA A 163 -1.42 -0.65 13.42
N THR A 164 -1.26 -1.95 13.74
CA THR A 164 -2.36 -2.93 13.66
C THR A 164 -3.53 -2.50 14.56
N SER A 165 -3.27 -2.14 15.81
CA SER A 165 -4.28 -1.65 16.75
C SER A 165 -4.96 -0.36 16.24
N THR A 166 -4.19 0.58 15.70
CA THR A 166 -4.73 1.82 15.11
C THR A 166 -5.74 1.51 14.00
N MET A 167 -5.40 0.59 13.11
CA MET A 167 -6.31 0.19 12.03
C MET A 167 -7.52 -0.58 12.55
N GLU A 168 -7.35 -1.52 13.47
CA GLU A 168 -8.46 -2.29 14.06
C GLU A 168 -9.49 -1.41 14.77
N HIS A 169 -9.08 -0.30 15.40
CA HIS A 169 -9.97 0.66 16.06
C HIS A 169 -10.47 1.79 15.15
N SER A 170 -10.01 1.83 13.89
CA SER A 170 -10.46 2.84 12.94
C SER A 170 -11.94 2.67 12.59
N SER A 171 -12.69 3.78 12.56
CA SER A 171 -14.07 3.81 12.07
C SER A 171 -14.19 3.44 10.58
N LEU A 172 -13.08 3.43 9.85
CA LEU A 172 -13.02 3.05 8.43
C LEU A 172 -12.89 1.54 8.22
N ARG A 173 -12.65 0.77 9.28
CA ARG A 173 -12.44 -0.68 9.18
C ARG A 173 -13.70 -1.41 8.70
N PRO A 174 -13.60 -2.23 7.65
CA PRO A 174 -14.69 -3.13 7.25
C PRO A 174 -15.00 -4.14 8.38
N SER A 175 -16.27 -4.31 8.73
CA SER A 175 -16.69 -5.09 9.91
C SER A 175 -16.23 -6.55 9.93
N LYS A 176 -15.97 -7.14 8.77
CA LYS A 176 -15.64 -8.56 8.61
C LYS A 176 -14.17 -8.83 8.29
N ILE A 177 -13.33 -7.82 8.19
CA ILE A 177 -11.92 -7.98 7.78
C ILE A 177 -11.02 -7.50 8.90
N HIS A 178 -10.11 -8.37 9.34
CA HIS A 178 -9.04 -8.05 10.26
C HIS A 178 -7.74 -7.89 9.51
N GLY A 179 -6.95 -6.89 9.92
CA GLY A 179 -5.64 -6.65 9.38
C GLY A 179 -4.54 -6.97 10.40
N LYS A 180 -3.36 -7.32 9.92
CA LYS A 180 -2.16 -7.45 10.74
C LYS A 180 -0.93 -7.20 9.90
N ALA A 181 -0.13 -6.22 10.31
CA ALA A 181 1.16 -5.96 9.71
C ALA A 181 2.23 -6.92 10.23
N LYS A 182 3.18 -7.29 9.38
CA LYS A 182 4.35 -8.11 9.68
C LYS A 182 5.61 -7.50 9.08
N ALA A 183 6.74 -7.74 9.72
CA ALA A 183 8.02 -7.42 9.10
C ALA A 183 8.28 -8.36 7.90
N THR A 184 8.77 -7.80 6.80
CA THR A 184 9.28 -8.61 5.69
C THR A 184 10.58 -9.33 6.09
N LEU A 185 10.82 -10.50 5.52
CA LEU A 185 12.09 -11.22 5.66
C LEU A 185 13.22 -10.60 4.81
N PHE A 186 12.86 -9.75 3.83
CA PHE A 186 13.80 -9.19 2.86
C PHE A 186 13.79 -7.65 2.84
N PRO A 187 13.96 -6.96 3.99
CA PRO A 187 13.80 -5.51 4.05
C PRO A 187 14.85 -4.76 3.20
N ASN A 188 16.10 -5.26 3.13
CA ASN A 188 17.11 -4.68 2.25
C ASN A 188 16.71 -4.77 0.77
N LEU A 189 16.18 -5.92 0.33
CA LEU A 189 15.72 -6.10 -1.05
C LEU A 189 14.60 -5.10 -1.38
N LEU A 190 13.61 -4.97 -0.51
CA LEU A 190 12.53 -3.98 -0.68
C LEU A 190 13.08 -2.55 -0.73
N SER A 191 14.07 -2.21 0.12
CA SER A 191 14.70 -0.89 0.10
C SER A 191 15.37 -0.59 -1.24
N TYR A 192 16.14 -1.54 -1.80
CA TYR A 192 16.75 -1.38 -3.12
C TYR A 192 15.74 -1.36 -4.28
N MET A 193 14.55 -1.91 -4.09
CA MET A 193 13.45 -1.85 -5.05
C MET A 193 12.59 -0.58 -4.91
N GLY A 194 12.85 0.25 -3.88
CA GLY A 194 12.08 1.47 -3.61
C GLY A 194 10.74 1.23 -2.90
N PHE A 195 10.52 0.04 -2.29
CA PHE A 195 9.25 -0.31 -1.66
C PHE A 195 9.29 -0.19 -0.14
N GLY A 196 8.29 0.52 0.40
CA GLY A 196 8.07 0.63 1.85
C GLY A 196 7.44 -0.62 2.45
N GLY A 197 6.62 -1.31 1.68
CA GLY A 197 5.94 -2.54 2.05
C GLY A 197 5.26 -3.15 0.85
N TYR A 198 4.51 -4.22 1.06
CA TYR A 198 3.62 -4.79 0.06
C TYR A 198 2.60 -5.75 0.68
N LEU A 199 1.44 -5.87 0.07
CA LEU A 199 0.50 -6.94 0.38
C LEU A 199 0.85 -8.20 -0.41
N ASN A 200 1.01 -9.34 0.27
CA ASN A 200 1.07 -10.62 -0.43
C ASN A 200 -0.35 -11.09 -0.78
N PRO A 201 -0.72 -11.16 -2.07
CA PRO A 201 -2.10 -11.46 -2.48
C PRO A 201 -2.53 -12.89 -2.17
N PHE A 202 -1.59 -13.84 -2.01
CA PHE A 202 -1.89 -15.25 -1.79
C PHE A 202 -2.01 -15.62 -0.31
N THR A 203 -1.20 -15.03 0.54
CA THR A 203 -1.21 -15.24 1.99
C THR A 203 -1.94 -14.13 2.74
N HIS A 204 -2.34 -13.07 2.03
CA HIS A 204 -3.02 -11.91 2.61
C HIS A 204 -2.21 -11.24 3.74
N GLU A 205 -0.88 -11.32 3.70
CA GLU A 205 0.00 -10.72 4.68
C GLU A 205 0.42 -9.31 4.26
N ALA A 206 0.22 -8.33 5.14
CA ALA A 206 0.71 -6.96 5.01
C ALA A 206 2.18 -6.91 5.47
N GLN A 207 3.10 -6.85 4.53
CA GLN A 207 4.54 -6.94 4.73
C GLN A 207 5.15 -5.55 4.77
N VAL A 208 5.92 -5.25 5.80
CA VAL A 208 6.49 -3.92 6.03
C VAL A 208 8.01 -3.97 6.00
N ASN A 209 8.61 -3.07 5.26
CA ASN A 209 10.03 -2.81 5.30
C ASN A 209 10.37 -2.02 6.58
N THR A 210 10.93 -2.69 7.56
CA THR A 210 11.20 -2.16 8.89
C THR A 210 12.53 -1.41 9.00
N LEU A 211 13.29 -1.27 7.92
CA LEU A 211 14.50 -0.43 7.86
C LEU A 211 14.17 1.05 7.68
N GLN A 212 12.95 1.38 7.28
CA GLN A 212 12.50 2.77 7.18
C GLN A 212 12.56 3.49 8.54
N PRO A 213 12.60 4.84 8.56
CA PRO A 213 12.39 5.59 9.78
C PRO A 213 11.13 5.14 10.52
N LYS A 214 11.20 5.04 11.84
CA LYS A 214 10.13 4.42 12.67
C LYS A 214 8.76 5.06 12.47
N LEU A 215 8.68 6.39 12.28
CA LEU A 215 7.42 7.08 11.97
C LEU A 215 6.86 6.64 10.62
N ARG A 216 7.73 6.36 9.64
CA ARG A 216 7.31 5.86 8.33
C ARG A 216 6.85 4.42 8.40
N VAL A 217 7.49 3.58 9.22
CA VAL A 217 7.04 2.20 9.48
C VAL A 217 5.59 2.17 9.97
N LEU A 218 5.20 3.06 10.89
CA LEU A 218 3.81 3.16 11.37
C LEU A 218 2.81 3.40 10.23
N THR A 219 3.07 4.42 9.41
CA THR A 219 2.16 4.78 8.31
C THR A 219 2.17 3.77 7.17
N THR A 220 3.33 3.19 6.86
CA THR A 220 3.44 2.09 5.89
C THR A 220 2.66 0.86 6.36
N ALA A 221 2.77 0.48 7.63
CA ALA A 221 2.01 -0.63 8.17
C ALA A 221 0.49 -0.42 8.05
N CYS A 222 0.00 0.79 8.32
CA CYS A 222 -1.40 1.14 8.11
C CYS A 222 -1.81 1.09 6.63
N HIS A 223 -0.94 1.53 5.73
CA HIS A 223 -1.15 1.46 4.28
C HIS A 223 -1.28 0.00 3.80
N GLU A 224 -0.37 -0.89 4.21
CA GLU A 224 -0.43 -2.30 3.84
C GLU A 224 -1.66 -3.01 4.44
N ILE A 225 -2.10 -2.61 5.63
CA ILE A 225 -3.36 -3.10 6.21
C ILE A 225 -4.56 -2.57 5.42
N ALA A 226 -4.53 -1.35 4.87
CA ALA A 226 -5.59 -0.88 3.99
C ALA A 226 -5.72 -1.76 2.74
N HIS A 227 -4.61 -2.25 2.18
CA HIS A 227 -4.65 -3.25 1.12
C HIS A 227 -5.28 -4.58 1.59
N GLN A 228 -5.02 -5.04 2.83
CA GLN A 228 -5.75 -6.20 3.41
C GLN A 228 -7.25 -5.97 3.49
N TRP A 229 -7.72 -4.73 3.62
CA TRP A 229 -9.15 -4.40 3.60
C TRP A 229 -9.75 -4.39 2.17
N GLY A 230 -8.95 -4.71 1.16
CA GLY A 230 -9.37 -4.75 -0.24
C GLY A 230 -9.39 -3.37 -0.90
N ILE A 231 -8.57 -2.45 -0.41
CA ILE A 231 -8.28 -1.18 -1.08
C ILE A 231 -7.11 -1.40 -2.01
N ALA A 232 -7.36 -1.42 -3.33
CA ALA A 232 -6.30 -1.73 -4.31
C ALA A 232 -5.59 -0.48 -4.86
N ALA A 233 -6.26 0.66 -4.85
CA ALA A 233 -5.69 1.91 -5.33
C ALA A 233 -4.71 2.50 -4.29
N GLU A 234 -3.51 2.88 -4.75
CA GLU A 234 -2.42 3.36 -3.88
C GLU A 234 -2.75 4.69 -3.19
N ASP A 235 -3.42 5.60 -3.90
CA ASP A 235 -3.91 6.85 -3.35
C ASP A 235 -4.96 6.62 -2.26
N GLU A 236 -5.86 5.67 -2.46
CA GLU A 236 -6.87 5.30 -1.46
C GLU A 236 -6.25 4.62 -0.24
N ALA A 237 -5.26 3.72 -0.43
CA ALA A 237 -4.55 3.10 0.68
C ALA A 237 -3.77 4.13 1.51
N ASN A 238 -3.10 5.10 0.86
CA ASN A 238 -2.49 6.25 1.53
C ASN A 238 -3.53 7.09 2.27
N TYR A 239 -4.66 7.38 1.64
CA TYR A 239 -5.75 8.14 2.25
C TYR A 239 -6.30 7.44 3.50
N ILE A 240 -6.59 6.15 3.44
CA ILE A 240 -7.07 5.36 4.58
C ILE A 240 -6.03 5.34 5.71
N SER A 241 -4.74 5.13 5.37
CA SER A 241 -3.65 5.20 6.35
C SER A 241 -3.58 6.56 7.04
N ILE A 242 -3.65 7.67 6.30
CA ILE A 242 -3.66 9.02 6.84
C ILE A 242 -4.87 9.24 7.74
N LYS A 243 -6.07 8.88 7.29
CA LYS A 243 -7.31 9.07 8.07
C LYS A 243 -7.28 8.28 9.38
N ALA A 244 -6.86 7.01 9.34
CA ALA A 244 -6.78 6.17 10.53
C ALA A 244 -5.73 6.70 11.52
N THR A 245 -4.55 7.07 11.03
CA THR A 245 -3.45 7.54 11.88
C THR A 245 -3.72 8.94 12.46
N THR A 246 -4.27 9.87 11.67
CA THR A 246 -4.60 11.22 12.16
C THR A 246 -5.74 11.23 13.17
N ALA A 247 -6.61 10.22 13.16
CA ALA A 247 -7.69 10.04 14.14
C ALA A 247 -7.26 9.27 15.41
N SER A 248 -6.03 8.77 15.48
CA SER A 248 -5.54 7.97 16.61
C SER A 248 -5.46 8.79 17.89
N GLU A 249 -5.76 8.18 19.05
CA GLU A 249 -5.57 8.79 20.36
C GLU A 249 -4.08 8.86 20.77
N VAL A 250 -3.22 8.07 20.15
CA VAL A 250 -1.79 8.03 20.44
C VAL A 250 -1.06 9.16 19.70
N ALA A 251 -0.47 10.10 20.43
CA ALA A 251 0.11 11.33 19.88
C ALA A 251 1.17 11.08 18.80
N VAL A 252 2.07 10.11 18.99
CA VAL A 252 3.11 9.79 17.99
C VAL A 252 2.52 9.20 16.71
N VAL A 253 1.39 8.47 16.78
CA VAL A 253 0.68 7.95 15.60
C VAL A 253 -0.01 9.09 14.86
N ARG A 254 -0.68 10.00 15.59
CA ARG A 254 -1.25 11.22 14.99
C ARG A 254 -0.19 12.04 14.28
N TYR A 255 0.96 12.24 14.93
CA TYR A 255 2.08 12.97 14.35
C TYR A 255 2.56 12.30 13.06
N ALA A 256 2.78 10.98 13.05
CA ALA A 256 3.20 10.24 11.86
C ALA A 256 2.19 10.37 10.70
N GLY A 257 0.89 10.31 10.99
CA GLY A 257 -0.17 10.50 10.00
C GLY A 257 -0.20 11.92 9.41
N HIS A 258 -0.08 12.94 10.27
CA HIS A 258 -0.03 14.33 9.81
C HIS A 258 1.25 14.62 9.02
N LEU A 259 2.38 14.04 9.43
CA LEU A 259 3.65 14.15 8.70
C LEU A 259 3.54 13.54 7.29
N LEU A 260 2.93 12.36 7.16
CA LEU A 260 2.68 11.72 5.86
C LEU A 260 1.78 12.58 4.97
N ALA A 261 0.64 13.05 5.50
CA ALA A 261 -0.28 13.92 4.77
C ALA A 261 0.40 15.21 4.33
N PHE A 262 1.14 15.86 5.24
CA PHE A 262 1.88 17.07 4.95
C PHE A 262 2.93 16.85 3.85
N GLN A 263 3.66 15.74 3.86
CA GLN A 263 4.64 15.41 2.81
C GLN A 263 3.99 15.29 1.42
N HIS A 264 2.82 14.67 1.30
CA HIS A 264 2.09 14.60 0.04
C HIS A 264 1.62 15.98 -0.43
N LEU A 265 1.03 16.76 0.48
CA LEU A 265 0.50 18.09 0.20
C LEU A 265 1.61 19.08 -0.20
N ILE A 266 2.69 19.17 0.59
CA ILE A 266 3.79 20.11 0.33
C ILE A 266 4.53 19.79 -0.97
N ASN A 267 4.71 18.51 -1.31
CA ASN A 267 5.30 18.10 -2.57
C ASN A 267 4.40 18.49 -3.77
N SER A 268 3.09 18.41 -3.60
CA SER A 268 2.14 18.84 -4.63
C SER A 268 2.11 20.36 -4.76
N LEU A 269 2.10 21.08 -3.64
CA LEU A 269 2.18 22.55 -3.63
C LEU A 269 3.50 23.05 -4.24
N TYR A 270 4.62 22.39 -3.95
CA TYR A 270 5.92 22.74 -4.54
C TYR A 270 5.93 22.64 -6.08
N ARG A 271 5.26 21.62 -6.61
CA ARG A 271 5.11 21.48 -8.09
C ARG A 271 4.17 22.51 -8.69
N ALA A 272 3.16 22.96 -7.96
CA ALA A 272 2.19 23.95 -8.42
C ALA A 272 2.69 25.38 -8.21
N ASP A 273 3.28 25.68 -7.07
CA ASP A 273 3.80 26.99 -6.67
C ASP A 273 4.92 26.81 -5.62
N ALA A 274 6.17 26.82 -6.11
CA ALA A 274 7.35 26.62 -5.26
C ALA A 274 7.54 27.75 -4.24
N GLN A 275 7.12 29.00 -4.54
CA GLN A 275 7.25 30.12 -3.63
C GLN A 275 6.32 29.98 -2.43
N GLN A 276 5.07 29.59 -2.67
CA GLN A 276 4.11 29.34 -1.59
C GLN A 276 4.51 28.12 -0.75
N ALA A 277 5.01 27.05 -1.38
CA ALA A 277 5.52 25.90 -0.65
C ALA A 277 6.67 26.28 0.27
N LYS A 278 7.64 27.06 -0.24
CA LYS A 278 8.76 27.56 0.57
C LYS A 278 8.25 28.38 1.77
N ALA A 279 7.29 29.28 1.56
CA ALA A 279 6.72 30.11 2.63
C ALA A 279 6.02 29.29 3.73
N VAL A 280 5.53 28.07 3.42
CA VAL A 280 4.99 27.14 4.42
C VAL A 280 6.14 26.44 5.15
N LEU A 281 7.14 25.92 4.43
CA LEU A 281 8.29 25.23 5.02
C LEU A 281 9.09 26.14 5.97
N ASP A 282 9.32 27.39 5.61
CA ASP A 282 10.09 28.36 6.40
C ASP A 282 9.46 28.66 7.79
N LYS A 283 8.19 28.29 8.00
CA LYS A 283 7.47 28.45 9.28
C LYS A 283 7.45 27.21 10.16
N LEU A 284 7.94 26.09 9.65
CA LEU A 284 7.93 24.83 10.42
C LEU A 284 9.06 24.77 11.45
N PRO A 285 8.82 24.18 12.62
CA PRO A 285 9.86 23.78 13.55
C PRO A 285 10.94 22.93 12.86
N GLU A 286 12.21 23.15 13.22
CA GLU A 286 13.35 22.44 12.63
C GLU A 286 13.25 20.92 12.85
N GLY A 287 12.73 20.48 14.01
CA GLY A 287 12.53 19.05 14.28
C GLY A 287 11.57 18.36 13.31
N ILE A 288 10.57 19.08 12.76
CA ILE A 288 9.69 18.54 11.71
C ILE A 288 10.46 18.40 10.38
N LEU A 289 11.27 19.43 10.05
CA LEU A 289 12.10 19.39 8.84
C LEU A 289 13.13 18.26 8.94
N GLU A 290 13.66 17.99 10.13
CA GLU A 290 14.58 16.86 10.37
C GLU A 290 13.88 15.51 10.14
N ASN A 291 12.66 15.30 10.61
CA ASN A 291 11.89 14.08 10.31
C ASN A 291 11.63 13.91 8.80
N ILE A 292 11.43 15.01 8.05
CA ILE A 292 11.28 14.95 6.59
C ILE A 292 12.61 14.55 5.95
N ARG A 293 13.73 15.13 6.40
CA ARG A 293 15.08 14.81 5.91
C ARG A 293 15.48 13.38 6.19
N GLU A 294 15.13 12.83 7.37
CA GLU A 294 15.39 11.44 7.73
C GLU A 294 14.78 10.47 6.71
N VAL A 295 13.53 10.67 6.32
CA VAL A 295 12.87 9.84 5.30
C VAL A 295 13.57 9.97 3.95
N ARG A 296 13.93 11.18 3.57
CA ARG A 296 14.63 11.44 2.31
C ARG A 296 16.01 10.78 2.30
N ALA A 297 16.81 10.95 3.36
CA ALA A 297 18.13 10.36 3.51
C ALA A 297 18.09 8.83 3.48
N PHE A 298 17.03 8.23 4.07
CA PHE A 298 16.83 6.79 3.98
C PHE A 298 16.73 6.33 2.51
N TRP A 299 15.87 6.94 1.71
CA TRP A 299 15.68 6.55 0.31
C TRP A 299 16.91 6.88 -0.55
N GLU A 300 17.56 8.01 -0.35
CA GLU A 300 18.81 8.38 -1.04
C GLU A 300 19.91 7.32 -0.83
N LYS A 301 20.01 6.73 0.36
CA LYS A 301 20.96 5.64 0.67
C LYS A 301 20.76 4.40 -0.21
N TYR A 302 19.53 4.11 -0.63
CA TYR A 302 19.19 2.90 -1.40
C TYR A 302 19.01 3.17 -2.89
N GLN A 303 19.20 4.40 -3.36
CA GLN A 303 19.18 4.72 -4.79
C GLN A 303 20.16 3.86 -5.58
N ASN A 304 19.69 3.32 -6.70
CA ASN A 304 20.49 2.45 -7.54
C ASN A 304 19.97 2.45 -8.99
N PRO A 305 20.81 2.09 -10.01
CA PRO A 305 20.40 2.11 -11.41
C PRO A 305 19.23 1.18 -11.77
N PHE A 306 18.97 0.14 -10.97
CA PHE A 306 17.88 -0.80 -11.21
C PHE A 306 16.53 -0.29 -10.72
N GLU A 307 16.48 0.73 -9.87
CA GLU A 307 15.25 1.35 -9.38
C GLU A 307 14.33 1.76 -10.54
N VAL A 308 14.89 2.36 -11.58
CA VAL A 308 14.14 2.74 -12.80
C VAL A 308 13.45 1.55 -13.48
N VAL A 309 14.07 0.37 -13.43
CA VAL A 309 13.50 -0.86 -13.99
C VAL A 309 12.33 -1.34 -13.12
N PHE A 310 12.48 -1.30 -11.80
CA PHE A 310 11.43 -1.65 -10.85
C PHE A 310 10.25 -0.69 -10.94
N GLU A 311 10.50 0.62 -10.96
CA GLU A 311 9.46 1.64 -11.15
C GLU A 311 8.67 1.43 -12.44
N ARG A 312 9.35 1.24 -13.57
CA ARG A 312 8.68 0.99 -14.86
C ARG A 312 7.85 -0.29 -14.83
N SER A 313 8.40 -1.36 -14.26
CA SER A 313 7.68 -2.63 -14.16
C SER A 313 6.45 -2.52 -13.28
N TYR A 314 6.56 -1.80 -12.18
CA TYR A 314 5.46 -1.55 -11.26
C TYR A 314 4.41 -0.60 -11.87
N ASP A 315 4.83 0.45 -12.57
CA ASP A 315 3.94 1.35 -13.31
C ASP A 315 3.13 0.58 -14.37
N GLN A 316 3.79 -0.32 -15.12
CA GLN A 316 3.09 -1.18 -16.08
C GLN A 316 2.13 -2.15 -15.40
N TYR A 317 2.52 -2.73 -14.26
CA TYR A 317 1.65 -3.60 -13.46
C TYR A 317 0.40 -2.85 -12.98
N LEU A 318 0.53 -1.65 -12.43
CA LEU A 318 -0.60 -0.81 -12.00
C LEU A 318 -1.52 -0.48 -13.18
N LYS A 319 -0.96 -0.06 -14.32
CA LYS A 319 -1.74 0.26 -15.53
C LYS A 319 -2.46 -0.95 -16.10
N ALA A 320 -1.85 -2.12 -16.11
CA ALA A 320 -2.47 -3.38 -16.53
C ALA A 320 -3.64 -3.78 -15.61
N ASN A 321 -3.63 -3.30 -14.35
CA ASN A 321 -4.68 -3.53 -13.36
C ASN A 321 -5.58 -2.30 -13.14
N GLN A 322 -5.95 -1.59 -14.20
CA GLN A 322 -6.90 -0.47 -14.21
C GLN A 322 -6.44 0.82 -13.47
N GLN A 323 -5.22 0.85 -12.93
CA GLN A 323 -4.63 2.05 -12.33
C GLN A 323 -3.97 2.90 -13.42
N GLN A 324 -4.76 3.60 -14.24
CA GLN A 324 -4.26 4.34 -15.43
C GLN A 324 -3.21 5.38 -15.10
N ALA A 325 -3.27 6.00 -13.93
CA ALA A 325 -2.25 6.94 -13.45
C ALA A 325 -0.91 6.24 -13.13
N GLY A 326 -0.89 4.90 -13.00
CA GLY A 326 0.31 4.14 -12.64
C GLY A 326 0.91 4.66 -11.33
N ILE A 327 2.22 4.77 -11.26
CA ILE A 327 2.95 5.31 -10.09
C ILE A 327 2.52 6.74 -9.71
N LYS A 328 2.02 7.54 -10.67
CA LYS A 328 1.49 8.88 -10.36
C LYS A 328 0.24 8.84 -9.48
N SER A 329 -0.44 7.70 -9.34
CA SER A 329 -1.59 7.55 -8.44
C SER A 329 -1.25 7.90 -6.99
N TYR A 330 -0.04 7.66 -6.54
CA TYR A 330 0.41 8.05 -5.19
C TYR A 330 0.24 9.55 -4.89
N SER A 331 0.22 10.41 -5.89
CA SER A 331 -0.02 11.84 -5.72
C SER A 331 -1.51 12.20 -5.67
N LEU A 332 -2.40 11.33 -6.10
CA LEU A 332 -3.86 11.58 -6.13
C LEU A 332 -4.49 11.58 -4.73
N VAL A 333 -3.81 11.07 -3.72
CA VAL A 333 -4.22 11.19 -2.31
C VAL A 333 -4.47 12.65 -1.91
N VAL A 334 -3.74 13.58 -2.53
CA VAL A 334 -3.89 15.03 -2.29
C VAL A 334 -5.29 15.50 -2.63
N ASP A 335 -5.89 14.99 -3.70
CA ASP A 335 -7.26 15.34 -4.12
C ASP A 335 -8.27 14.97 -3.03
N LEU A 336 -8.12 13.79 -2.42
CA LEU A 336 -8.98 13.31 -1.34
C LEU A 336 -8.79 14.12 -0.05
N LEU A 337 -7.55 14.53 0.27
CA LEU A 337 -7.26 15.33 1.46
C LEU A 337 -7.80 16.77 1.32
N VAL A 338 -7.71 17.35 0.13
CA VAL A 338 -8.25 18.68 -0.16
C VAL A 338 -9.78 18.65 -0.14
N ASP A 339 -10.39 17.61 -0.73
CA ASP A 339 -11.84 17.41 -0.66
C ASP A 339 -12.36 17.33 0.77
N ASP A 340 -11.70 16.54 1.62
CA ASP A 340 -12.02 16.46 3.06
C ASP A 340 -11.87 17.80 3.79
N TYR A 341 -10.91 18.62 3.38
CA TYR A 341 -10.69 19.93 4.01
C TYR A 341 -11.78 20.94 3.63
N ILE A 342 -12.19 20.96 2.36
CA ILE A 342 -13.20 21.90 1.86
C ILE A 342 -14.61 21.55 2.35
N ASN A 343 -14.90 20.24 2.49
CA ASN A 343 -16.23 19.74 2.86
C ASN A 343 -16.39 19.41 4.36
N ARG A 344 -15.58 20.00 5.23
CA ARG A 344 -15.66 19.87 6.69
C ARG A 344 -16.86 20.54 7.30
#